data_56b30ab9627e7d0e591fe8a0aab2f385
#
_entry.id   56b30ab9627e7d0e591fe8a0aab2f385
#
_cell.length_a   1.000
_cell.length_b   1.000
_cell.length_c   1.000
_cell.angle_alpha   90.00
_cell.angle_beta   90.00
_cell.angle_gamma   90.00
#
_symmetry.space_group_name_H-M   'P 1'
#
loop_
_entity.id
_entity.type
_entity.pdbx_description
1 polymer ?
#
loop_
_entity_poly.entity_id
_entity_poly.type
_entity_poly.pdbx_seq_one_letter_code
_entity_poly.pdbx_strand_id
1 'polypeptide(L)'
;MTSFLHTADWHLGKGFHSFSEDEDIRARLRRARIEALDRLGEAARTHGCSAILVAGDLFHSNEVDDRVLLAALERIGRMELPVIAIPGNHDHAGAGSIWERRRFHKERQSLAPNLVVVADKVACIPLDGVDVLVAPVLQRFHQQSLAELAELGARDGRPRIGLVHSAALDFSEDGSGRALQLIGQERAALDYLALGDFHRRQPVPGIHCEAWYAGTHEPDAFPSHHQDGERRGGCIVVELERGGKPVVKQVDLEGGLRWIRAIRSLRDEASIDQVLADLDSWIASGMQSTVCQIDLSGSRLGLSQRTKLNAELDYRRARCLALQVEGAIDLQPTDAELEDMHDQGGLVGSVANRLRGRIEAAPDASQRERLALARLHELATREDGQ
;
A
#
# COMPACT_ATOMS: atom_id res chain seq x y z
N MET A 1 -18.87 13.06 24.93
CA MET A 1 -18.52 12.20 23.78
C MET A 1 -17.41 12.89 23.00
N THR A 2 -16.29 12.25 22.81
CA THR A 2 -15.13 12.78 22.07
C THR A 2 -14.92 11.88 20.85
N SER A 3 -14.74 12.49 19.67
CA SER A 3 -14.47 11.77 18.43
C SER A 3 -13.07 12.12 17.93
N PHE A 4 -12.31 11.15 17.44
CA PHE A 4 -11.00 11.36 16.84
C PHE A 4 -10.79 10.45 15.63
N LEU A 5 -9.91 10.90 14.73
CA LEU A 5 -9.48 10.11 13.60
C LEU A 5 -8.14 9.42 13.92
N HIS A 6 -8.09 8.09 13.72
CA HIS A 6 -6.88 7.27 13.84
C HIS A 6 -6.37 6.89 12.46
N THR A 7 -5.12 7.19 12.18
CA THR A 7 -4.38 6.87 10.96
C THR A 7 -2.94 6.48 11.28
N ALA A 8 -2.24 5.85 10.35
CA ALA A 8 -0.84 5.43 10.48
C ALA A 8 -0.21 5.24 9.10
N ASP A 9 1.08 4.90 9.07
CA ASP A 9 1.78 4.35 7.91
C ASP A 9 1.64 5.24 6.66
N TRP A 10 1.81 6.55 6.84
CA TRP A 10 1.75 7.49 5.73
C TRP A 10 2.89 7.32 4.75
N HIS A 11 4.06 6.89 5.22
CA HIS A 11 5.24 6.62 4.41
C HIS A 11 5.47 7.66 3.31
N LEU A 12 5.37 8.94 3.65
CA LEU A 12 5.62 10.04 2.72
C LEU A 12 7.08 9.95 2.24
N GLY A 13 7.26 10.04 0.92
CA GLY A 13 8.57 9.85 0.30
C GLY A 13 8.89 8.40 -0.12
N LYS A 14 7.95 7.45 0.00
CA LYS A 14 8.12 6.07 -0.50
C LYS A 14 8.51 6.04 -1.99
N GLY A 15 9.53 5.25 -2.32
CA GLY A 15 10.14 5.24 -3.67
C GLY A 15 9.36 4.49 -4.75
N PHE A 16 8.48 3.54 -4.40
CA PHE A 16 7.72 2.68 -5.33
C PHE A 16 8.60 1.96 -6.36
N HIS A 17 9.64 1.28 -5.89
CA HIS A 17 10.64 0.62 -6.74
C HIS A 17 10.08 -0.50 -7.63
N SER A 18 8.91 -1.07 -7.33
CA SER A 18 8.20 -2.02 -8.20
C SER A 18 7.75 -1.40 -9.53
N PHE A 19 7.78 -0.06 -9.66
CA PHE A 19 7.53 0.70 -10.88
C PHE A 19 8.80 1.39 -11.37
N SER A 20 9.98 0.77 -11.20
CA SER A 20 11.30 1.39 -11.44
C SER A 20 11.51 1.89 -12.87
N GLU A 21 10.84 1.31 -13.86
CA GLU A 21 10.97 1.66 -15.27
C GLU A 21 10.18 2.92 -15.67
N ASP A 22 9.24 3.39 -14.81
CA ASP A 22 8.38 4.53 -15.11
C ASP A 22 8.41 5.57 -13.97
N GLU A 23 9.20 6.63 -14.17
CA GLU A 23 9.30 7.73 -13.19
C GLU A 23 8.01 8.53 -13.07
N ASP A 24 7.23 8.67 -14.15
CA ASP A 24 5.97 9.42 -14.10
C ASP A 24 4.94 8.70 -13.23
N ILE A 25 4.84 7.37 -13.35
CA ILE A 25 4.00 6.55 -12.46
C ILE A 25 4.47 6.74 -11.01
N ARG A 26 5.76 6.60 -10.73
CA ARG A 26 6.31 6.76 -9.38
C ARG A 26 6.02 8.16 -8.81
N ALA A 27 6.20 9.19 -9.60
CA ALA A 27 5.91 10.56 -9.19
C ALA A 27 4.42 10.74 -8.84
N ARG A 28 3.52 10.17 -9.64
CA ARG A 28 2.07 10.21 -9.38
C ARG A 28 1.68 9.43 -8.12
N LEU A 29 2.27 8.24 -7.88
CA LEU A 29 2.05 7.46 -6.67
C LEU A 29 2.51 8.22 -5.41
N ARG A 30 3.71 8.85 -5.46
CA ARG A 30 4.21 9.69 -4.36
C ARG A 30 3.30 10.88 -4.10
N ARG A 31 2.86 11.56 -5.15
CA ARG A 31 1.96 12.70 -5.07
C ARG A 31 0.61 12.33 -4.47
N ALA A 32 0.01 11.21 -4.89
CA ALA A 32 -1.27 10.73 -4.37
C ALA A 32 -1.24 10.52 -2.85
N ARG A 33 -0.11 10.01 -2.29
CA ARG A 33 0.07 9.85 -0.84
C ARG A 33 0.10 11.18 -0.10
N ILE A 34 0.73 12.19 -0.68
CA ILE A 34 0.74 13.54 -0.10
C ILE A 34 -0.66 14.17 -0.20
N GLU A 35 -1.36 14.02 -1.32
CA GLU A 35 -2.72 14.52 -1.51
C GLU A 35 -3.75 13.83 -0.62
N ALA A 36 -3.50 12.59 -0.21
CA ALA A 36 -4.35 11.86 0.72
C ALA A 36 -4.44 12.51 2.11
N LEU A 37 -3.47 13.36 2.49
CA LEU A 37 -3.54 14.13 3.72
C LEU A 37 -4.70 15.14 3.70
N ASP A 38 -5.02 15.73 2.55
CA ASP A 38 -6.19 16.61 2.42
C ASP A 38 -7.48 15.82 2.65
N ARG A 39 -7.55 14.59 2.12
CA ARG A 39 -8.70 13.69 2.33
C ARG A 39 -8.86 13.23 3.77
N LEU A 40 -7.73 13.01 4.50
CA LEU A 40 -7.78 12.75 5.94
C LEU A 40 -8.37 13.92 6.72
N GLY A 41 -7.93 15.15 6.42
CA GLY A 41 -8.48 16.36 7.03
C GLY A 41 -9.98 16.53 6.75
N GLU A 42 -10.41 16.23 5.53
CA GLU A 42 -11.83 16.27 5.16
C GLU A 42 -12.64 15.20 5.89
N ALA A 43 -12.13 13.96 5.96
CA ALA A 43 -12.77 12.88 6.71
C ALA A 43 -12.90 13.24 8.21
N ALA A 44 -11.87 13.83 8.81
CA ALA A 44 -11.92 14.27 10.20
C ALA A 44 -13.00 15.33 10.42
N ARG A 45 -13.10 16.32 9.54
CA ARG A 45 -14.18 17.36 9.62
C ARG A 45 -15.56 16.77 9.41
N THR A 46 -15.74 15.93 8.40
CA THR A 46 -17.02 15.30 8.07
C THR A 46 -17.57 14.45 9.23
N HIS A 47 -16.68 13.82 9.98
CA HIS A 47 -17.04 13.00 11.13
C HIS A 47 -16.99 13.75 12.47
N GLY A 48 -16.79 15.06 12.47
CA GLY A 48 -16.75 15.87 13.68
C GLY A 48 -15.64 15.50 14.66
N CYS A 49 -14.49 15.03 14.15
CA CYS A 49 -13.36 14.67 14.98
C CYS A 49 -12.73 15.89 15.63
N SER A 50 -12.36 15.79 16.90
CA SER A 50 -11.67 16.84 17.65
C SER A 50 -10.15 16.80 17.48
N ALA A 51 -9.59 15.69 17.00
CA ALA A 51 -8.16 15.50 16.75
C ALA A 51 -7.91 14.37 15.74
N ILE A 52 -6.68 14.34 15.22
CA ILE A 52 -6.13 13.27 14.39
C ILE A 52 -4.96 12.63 15.12
N LEU A 53 -5.00 11.32 15.32
CA LEU A 53 -3.93 10.52 15.95
C LEU A 53 -3.19 9.75 14.87
N VAL A 54 -1.88 9.93 14.78
CA VAL A 54 -1.01 9.28 13.78
C VAL A 54 -0.10 8.28 14.48
N ALA A 55 -0.41 7.01 14.33
CA ALA A 55 0.29 5.92 15.00
C ALA A 55 1.58 5.50 14.25
N GLY A 56 2.47 6.46 13.99
CA GLY A 56 3.82 6.23 13.45
C GLY A 56 3.93 6.21 11.93
N ASP A 57 5.17 6.16 11.45
CA ASP A 57 5.57 6.08 10.05
C ASP A 57 4.97 7.17 9.16
N LEU A 58 5.12 8.43 9.59
CA LEU A 58 4.73 9.57 8.77
C LEU A 58 5.59 9.65 7.51
N PHE A 59 6.89 9.41 7.66
CA PHE A 59 7.86 9.42 6.56
C PHE A 59 8.42 8.03 6.31
N HIS A 60 8.74 7.75 5.05
CA HIS A 60 9.29 6.44 4.65
C HIS A 60 10.72 6.19 5.15
N SER A 61 11.43 7.24 5.49
CA SER A 61 12.75 7.16 6.11
C SER A 61 13.12 8.49 6.76
N ASN A 62 14.10 8.45 7.65
CA ASN A 62 14.71 9.65 8.23
C ASN A 62 15.42 10.54 7.19
N GLU A 63 15.71 10.03 5.99
CA GLU A 63 16.40 10.74 4.90
C GLU A 63 15.44 11.37 3.87
N VAL A 64 14.18 11.56 4.24
CA VAL A 64 13.18 12.14 3.34
C VAL A 64 13.61 13.52 2.81
N ASP A 65 13.31 13.77 1.52
CA ASP A 65 13.58 15.03 0.85
C ASP A 65 12.80 16.21 1.50
N ASP A 66 13.44 17.35 1.59
CA ASP A 66 12.85 18.56 2.16
C ASP A 66 11.56 19.01 1.45
N ARG A 67 11.41 18.75 0.15
CA ARG A 67 10.17 19.08 -0.59
C ARG A 67 9.00 18.23 -0.09
N VAL A 68 9.24 16.96 0.20
CA VAL A 68 8.22 16.07 0.78
C VAL A 68 7.86 16.53 2.18
N LEU A 69 8.87 16.89 2.99
CA LEU A 69 8.66 17.43 4.33
C LEU A 69 7.78 18.68 4.31
N LEU A 70 8.13 19.67 3.48
CA LEU A 70 7.37 20.92 3.38
C LEU A 70 5.94 20.68 2.90
N ALA A 71 5.75 19.87 1.86
CA ALA A 71 4.43 19.53 1.34
C ALA A 71 3.55 18.81 2.37
N ALA A 72 4.15 17.96 3.21
CA ALA A 72 3.45 17.30 4.32
C ALA A 72 3.02 18.33 5.38
N LEU A 73 3.93 19.17 5.85
CA LEU A 73 3.64 20.18 6.87
C LEU A 73 2.54 21.17 6.42
N GLU A 74 2.60 21.66 5.17
CA GLU A 74 1.56 22.53 4.63
C GLU A 74 0.16 21.89 4.68
N ARG A 75 0.05 20.60 4.33
CA ARG A 75 -1.24 19.90 4.34
C ARG A 75 -1.73 19.61 5.75
N ILE A 76 -0.82 19.22 6.65
CA ILE A 76 -1.15 19.00 8.06
C ILE A 76 -1.67 20.33 8.67
N GLY A 77 -1.03 21.45 8.35
CA GLY A 77 -1.49 22.77 8.83
C GLY A 77 -2.91 23.10 8.36
N ARG A 78 -3.26 22.77 7.11
CA ARG A 78 -4.60 22.99 6.56
C ARG A 78 -5.71 22.11 7.19
N MET A 79 -5.35 21.06 7.91
CA MET A 79 -6.35 20.25 8.62
C MET A 79 -7.05 21.04 9.73
N GLU A 80 -6.37 22.08 10.29
CA GLU A 80 -6.89 22.98 11.33
C GLU A 80 -7.40 22.25 12.59
N LEU A 81 -7.00 21.01 12.76
CA LEU A 81 -7.28 20.17 13.91
C LEU A 81 -5.96 19.78 14.59
N PRO A 82 -5.93 19.58 15.90
CA PRO A 82 -4.79 18.98 16.56
C PRO A 82 -4.39 17.64 15.91
N VAL A 83 -3.15 17.52 15.49
CA VAL A 83 -2.56 16.28 14.96
C VAL A 83 -1.50 15.83 15.95
N ILE A 84 -1.74 14.68 16.60
CA ILE A 84 -0.77 14.06 17.52
C ILE A 84 -0.14 12.89 16.81
N ALA A 85 1.18 12.91 16.69
CA ALA A 85 1.93 11.91 15.97
C ALA A 85 3.08 11.36 16.82
N ILE A 86 3.42 10.11 16.58
CA ILE A 86 4.63 9.47 17.10
C ILE A 86 5.49 8.99 15.94
N PRO A 87 6.82 8.88 16.10
CA PRO A 87 7.68 8.15 15.19
C PRO A 87 7.31 6.67 15.10
N GLY A 88 7.46 6.09 13.91
CA GLY A 88 7.42 4.64 13.68
C GLY A 88 8.82 4.06 13.50
N ASN A 89 8.91 2.85 12.91
CA ASN A 89 10.19 2.17 12.69
C ASN A 89 10.95 2.71 11.46
N HIS A 90 10.25 3.32 10.50
CA HIS A 90 10.87 3.93 9.32
C HIS A 90 11.40 5.33 9.59
N ASP A 91 10.72 6.11 10.41
CA ASP A 91 11.10 7.47 10.80
C ASP A 91 11.42 7.59 12.30
N HIS A 92 12.03 6.54 12.87
CA HIS A 92 12.32 6.44 14.32
C HIS A 92 13.08 7.64 14.89
N ALA A 93 12.86 7.93 16.17
CA ALA A 93 13.41 9.09 16.88
C ALA A 93 14.83 8.87 17.38
N GLY A 94 15.73 8.36 16.57
CA GLY A 94 17.15 8.24 16.93
C GLY A 94 17.97 9.47 16.58
N ALA A 95 19.25 9.46 16.94
CA ALA A 95 20.20 10.48 16.56
C ALA A 95 20.23 10.66 15.03
N GLY A 96 20.13 11.91 14.56
CA GLY A 96 20.06 12.25 13.14
C GLY A 96 18.68 12.02 12.49
N SER A 97 17.66 11.74 13.29
CA SER A 97 16.29 11.59 12.79
C SER A 97 15.75 12.89 12.18
N ILE A 98 14.71 12.74 11.34
CA ILE A 98 13.99 13.89 10.79
C ILE A 98 13.44 14.81 11.91
N TRP A 99 13.07 14.20 13.05
CA TRP A 99 12.49 14.90 14.19
C TRP A 99 13.47 15.81 14.90
N GLU A 100 14.78 15.60 14.77
CA GLU A 100 15.84 16.46 15.30
C GLU A 100 16.31 17.55 14.32
N ARG A 101 15.89 17.51 13.06
CA ARG A 101 16.32 18.48 12.05
C ARG A 101 15.85 19.88 12.40
N ARG A 102 16.78 20.84 12.43
CA ARG A 102 16.46 22.27 12.64
C ARG A 102 15.40 22.77 11.66
N ARG A 103 15.43 22.27 10.42
CA ARG A 103 14.46 22.63 9.39
C ARG A 103 13.07 22.13 9.76
N PHE A 104 12.92 20.89 10.22
CA PHE A 104 11.63 20.38 10.69
C PHE A 104 11.03 21.27 11.75
N HIS A 105 11.77 21.61 12.80
CA HIS A 105 11.26 22.46 13.89
C HIS A 105 10.84 23.85 13.41
N LYS A 106 11.68 24.50 12.56
CA LYS A 106 11.40 25.82 12.02
C LYS A 106 10.13 25.82 11.17
N GLU A 107 10.07 24.94 10.19
CA GLU A 107 8.96 24.91 9.23
C GLU A 107 7.66 24.39 9.87
N ARG A 108 7.73 23.45 10.81
CA ARG A 108 6.56 23.01 11.57
C ARG A 108 5.89 24.15 12.33
N GLN A 109 6.66 25.03 12.98
CA GLN A 109 6.10 26.17 13.71
C GLN A 109 5.31 27.12 12.79
N SER A 110 5.75 27.25 11.53
CA SER A 110 5.12 28.15 10.56
C SER A 110 3.99 27.49 9.78
N LEU A 111 4.20 26.26 9.30
CA LEU A 111 3.30 25.59 8.36
C LEU A 111 2.30 24.65 9.03
N ALA A 112 2.66 24.04 10.16
CA ALA A 112 1.83 23.07 10.88
C ALA A 112 1.89 23.30 12.41
N PRO A 113 1.47 24.46 12.91
CA PRO A 113 1.46 24.74 14.36
C PRO A 113 0.55 23.77 15.14
N ASN A 114 -0.42 23.17 14.48
CA ASN A 114 -1.34 22.16 15.00
C ASN A 114 -0.71 20.75 15.10
N LEU A 115 0.50 20.50 14.59
CA LEU A 115 1.20 19.22 14.69
C LEU A 115 2.00 19.13 15.98
N VAL A 116 1.70 18.13 16.80
CA VAL A 116 2.47 17.74 17.98
C VAL A 116 3.12 16.39 17.70
N VAL A 117 4.45 16.35 17.64
CA VAL A 117 5.19 15.07 17.51
C VAL A 117 5.86 14.77 18.84
N VAL A 118 5.56 13.60 19.40
CA VAL A 118 6.23 13.09 20.60
C VAL A 118 7.28 12.09 20.17
N ALA A 119 8.55 12.49 20.25
CA ALA A 119 9.67 11.78 19.67
C ALA A 119 10.80 11.45 20.68
N ASP A 120 10.64 11.78 21.96
CA ASP A 120 11.71 11.66 22.95
C ASP A 120 11.46 10.58 24.01
N LYS A 121 10.20 10.40 24.45
CA LYS A 121 9.83 9.47 25.52
C LYS A 121 8.33 9.19 25.51
N VAL A 122 7.92 8.18 26.27
CA VAL A 122 6.52 7.97 26.59
C VAL A 122 5.93 9.20 27.30
N ALA A 123 4.73 9.57 26.93
CA ALA A 123 4.08 10.79 27.47
C ALA A 123 2.56 10.65 27.50
N CYS A 124 1.91 11.49 28.29
CA CYS A 124 0.47 11.70 28.28
C CYS A 124 0.16 13.06 27.68
N ILE A 125 -0.62 13.10 26.63
CA ILE A 125 -1.11 14.31 25.97
C ILE A 125 -2.59 14.47 26.31
N PRO A 126 -2.95 15.38 27.19
CA PRO A 126 -4.36 15.63 27.49
C PRO A 126 -5.02 16.32 26.30
N LEU A 127 -6.09 15.75 25.82
CA LEU A 127 -7.04 16.36 24.89
C LEU A 127 -8.34 16.62 25.63
N ASP A 128 -9.24 17.40 25.00
CA ASP A 128 -10.55 17.70 25.60
C ASP A 128 -11.33 16.40 25.86
N GLY A 129 -11.44 16.05 27.15
CA GLY A 129 -12.17 14.89 27.63
C GLY A 129 -11.46 13.53 27.57
N VAL A 130 -10.24 13.42 27.00
CA VAL A 130 -9.49 12.16 26.92
C VAL A 130 -7.99 12.33 27.20
N ASP A 131 -7.31 11.28 27.62
CA ASP A 131 -5.86 11.22 27.76
C ASP A 131 -5.26 10.34 26.65
N VAL A 132 -4.40 10.90 25.80
CA VAL A 132 -3.65 10.16 24.80
C VAL A 132 -2.27 9.79 25.33
N LEU A 133 -2.08 8.49 25.58
CA LEU A 133 -0.84 7.92 26.09
C LEU A 133 0.01 7.47 24.89
N VAL A 134 1.14 8.09 24.68
CA VAL A 134 1.95 7.88 23.48
C VAL A 134 3.23 7.12 23.81
N ALA A 135 3.60 6.16 22.95
CA ALA A 135 4.87 5.42 23.02
C ALA A 135 5.60 5.55 21.67
N PRO A 136 6.55 6.48 21.53
CA PRO A 136 7.29 6.67 20.29
C PRO A 136 8.30 5.54 20.05
N VAL A 137 8.61 5.23 18.79
CA VAL A 137 9.72 4.34 18.42
C VAL A 137 11.02 5.14 18.44
N LEU A 138 11.86 4.86 19.45
CA LEU A 138 13.13 5.58 19.65
C LEU A 138 14.28 5.02 18.81
N GLN A 139 14.20 3.75 18.42
CA GLN A 139 15.20 3.06 17.59
C GLN A 139 14.47 2.09 16.65
N ARG A 140 14.98 1.92 15.44
CA ARG A 140 14.36 1.10 14.38
C ARG A 140 13.93 -0.30 14.82
N PHE A 141 14.59 -0.85 15.82
CA PHE A 141 14.40 -2.21 16.32
C PHE A 141 13.97 -2.25 17.81
N HIS A 142 13.37 -1.19 18.26
CA HIS A 142 12.88 -1.11 19.65
C HIS A 142 11.58 -1.92 19.80
N GLN A 143 11.53 -2.75 20.86
CA GLN A 143 10.30 -3.45 21.26
C GLN A 143 9.55 -2.59 22.27
N GLN A 144 8.33 -2.19 21.93
CA GLN A 144 7.49 -1.37 22.80
C GLN A 144 6.73 -2.25 23.80
N SER A 145 6.41 -1.69 24.95
CA SER A 145 5.63 -2.35 26.00
C SER A 145 4.47 -1.48 26.48
N LEU A 146 3.29 -2.05 26.61
CA LEU A 146 2.14 -1.37 27.20
C LEU A 146 2.33 -1.07 28.70
N ALA A 147 3.25 -1.76 29.38
CA ALA A 147 3.56 -1.49 30.78
C ALA A 147 4.09 -0.06 30.98
N GLU A 148 4.79 0.51 30.01
CA GLU A 148 5.31 1.88 30.09
C GLU A 148 4.19 2.94 30.11
N LEU A 149 3.05 2.62 29.50
CA LEU A 149 1.88 3.50 29.50
C LEU A 149 1.10 3.44 30.82
N ALA A 150 1.30 2.41 31.62
CA ALA A 150 0.52 2.17 32.83
C ALA A 150 0.68 3.26 33.89
N GLU A 151 1.86 3.88 33.95
CA GLU A 151 2.19 4.91 34.96
C GLU A 151 1.85 6.33 34.50
N LEU A 152 1.33 6.48 33.27
CA LEU A 152 1.05 7.79 32.67
C LEU A 152 -0.39 8.25 32.92
N GLY A 153 -0.57 9.57 32.95
CA GLY A 153 -1.88 10.23 32.97
C GLY A 153 -2.60 10.17 34.32
N ALA A 154 -3.65 10.95 34.43
CA ALA A 154 -4.51 10.96 35.60
C ALA A 154 -5.47 9.76 35.58
N ARG A 155 -5.76 9.17 36.76
CA ARG A 155 -6.76 8.11 36.89
C ARG A 155 -8.07 8.68 37.44
N ASP A 156 -8.57 9.72 36.75
CA ASP A 156 -9.78 10.47 37.16
C ASP A 156 -11.05 10.01 36.40
N GLY A 157 -10.93 8.89 35.66
CA GLY A 157 -12.03 8.29 34.90
C GLY A 157 -12.22 8.92 33.52
N ARG A 158 -11.28 9.75 33.02
CA ARG A 158 -11.25 10.12 31.62
C ARG A 158 -10.90 8.91 30.74
N PRO A 159 -11.47 8.78 29.53
CA PRO A 159 -11.06 7.76 28.59
C PRO A 159 -9.56 7.87 28.26
N ARG A 160 -8.91 6.73 28.10
CA ARG A 160 -7.47 6.59 27.86
C ARG A 160 -7.20 5.91 26.52
N ILE A 161 -6.49 6.59 25.65
CA ILE A 161 -6.12 6.11 24.34
C ILE A 161 -4.62 5.80 24.33
N GLY A 162 -4.23 4.57 24.00
CA GLY A 162 -2.84 4.24 23.67
C GLY A 162 -2.54 4.56 22.22
N LEU A 163 -1.44 5.26 21.92
CA LEU A 163 -0.94 5.52 20.57
C LEU A 163 0.44 4.87 20.43
N VAL A 164 0.52 3.80 19.65
CA VAL A 164 1.68 2.90 19.60
C VAL A 164 1.95 2.47 18.16
N HIS A 165 3.22 2.31 17.78
CA HIS A 165 3.60 1.79 16.47
C HIS A 165 4.38 0.49 16.63
N SER A 166 3.71 -0.64 16.51
CA SER A 166 4.31 -1.97 16.68
C SER A 166 3.41 -3.07 16.14
N ALA A 167 4.00 -4.16 15.69
CA ALA A 167 3.27 -5.39 15.43
C ALA A 167 2.68 -5.91 16.74
N ALA A 168 1.37 -6.12 16.82
CA ALA A 168 0.70 -6.67 18.00
C ALA A 168 0.78 -8.20 18.05
N LEU A 169 1.02 -8.84 16.90
CA LEU A 169 1.17 -10.28 16.77
C LEU A 169 2.55 -10.58 16.18
N ASP A 170 3.20 -11.60 16.72
CA ASP A 170 4.43 -12.12 16.16
C ASP A 170 4.09 -13.00 14.97
N PHE A 171 4.40 -12.49 13.75
CA PHE A 171 4.24 -13.25 12.50
C PHE A 171 5.53 -13.95 12.06
N SER A 172 6.61 -13.90 12.87
CA SER A 172 7.84 -14.62 12.58
C SER A 172 7.69 -16.09 12.91
N GLU A 173 8.15 -16.98 12.03
CA GLU A 173 8.08 -18.44 12.23
C GLU A 173 8.92 -18.92 13.43
N ASP A 174 9.90 -18.14 13.85
CA ASP A 174 10.83 -18.45 14.94
C ASP A 174 10.54 -17.72 16.28
N GLY A 175 9.45 -16.95 16.36
CA GLY A 175 9.10 -16.17 17.55
C GLY A 175 10.07 -15.01 17.82
N SER A 176 10.96 -14.67 16.87
CA SER A 176 11.90 -13.55 17.00
C SER A 176 11.27 -12.20 16.60
N GLY A 177 9.99 -12.19 16.28
CA GLY A 177 9.25 -11.01 15.88
C GLY A 177 9.16 -9.98 17.00
N ARG A 178 9.03 -8.74 16.60
CA ARG A 178 8.98 -7.58 17.49
C ARG A 178 7.56 -7.25 17.87
N ALA A 179 6.84 -8.27 18.34
CA ALA A 179 5.48 -8.08 18.80
C ALA A 179 5.46 -7.14 20.02
N LEU A 180 4.41 -6.31 20.05
CA LEU A 180 4.10 -5.48 21.20
C LEU A 180 4.02 -6.34 22.45
N GLN A 181 4.77 -5.96 23.49
CA GLN A 181 4.64 -6.63 24.77
C GLN A 181 3.31 -6.27 25.44
N LEU A 182 2.40 -7.22 25.48
CA LEU A 182 1.10 -7.07 26.12
C LEU A 182 1.19 -7.13 27.66
N ILE A 183 2.38 -7.38 28.21
CA ILE A 183 2.60 -7.37 29.66
C ILE A 183 2.23 -6.00 30.22
N GLY A 184 1.36 -5.99 31.21
CA GLY A 184 0.91 -4.76 31.86
C GLY A 184 -0.25 -4.05 31.16
N GLN A 185 -0.82 -4.61 30.07
CA GLN A 185 -1.97 -4.03 29.38
C GLN A 185 -3.15 -3.73 30.31
N GLU A 186 -3.43 -4.61 31.29
CA GLU A 186 -4.47 -4.38 32.30
C GLU A 186 -4.18 -3.15 33.18
N ARG A 187 -2.89 -2.91 33.52
CA ARG A 187 -2.48 -1.76 34.31
C ARG A 187 -2.57 -0.46 33.51
N ALA A 188 -2.36 -0.51 32.20
CA ALA A 188 -2.49 0.67 31.34
C ALA A 188 -3.94 1.18 31.32
N ALA A 189 -4.92 0.30 31.57
CA ALA A 189 -6.35 0.62 31.63
C ALA A 189 -6.79 1.50 30.46
N LEU A 190 -6.47 1.04 29.23
CA LEU A 190 -6.82 1.71 27.99
C LEU A 190 -8.25 1.40 27.62
N ASP A 191 -8.97 2.37 27.10
CA ASP A 191 -10.28 2.20 26.46
C ASP A 191 -10.12 1.87 24.97
N TYR A 192 -9.11 2.47 24.32
CA TYR A 192 -8.77 2.24 22.91
C TYR A 192 -7.26 2.18 22.72
N LEU A 193 -6.80 1.28 21.81
CA LEU A 193 -5.41 1.20 21.42
C LEU A 193 -5.30 1.45 19.89
N ALA A 194 -4.71 2.59 19.56
CA ALA A 194 -4.40 3.00 18.20
C ALA A 194 -3.02 2.46 17.76
N LEU A 195 -3.00 1.57 16.77
CA LEU A 195 -1.81 0.89 16.29
C LEU A 195 -1.46 1.26 14.84
N GLY A 196 -0.17 1.41 14.56
CA GLY A 196 0.46 1.42 13.24
C GLY A 196 1.39 0.22 13.05
N ASP A 197 2.13 0.17 11.93
CA ASP A 197 3.05 -0.89 11.46
C ASP A 197 2.38 -1.90 10.50
N PHE A 198 1.08 -2.08 10.56
CA PHE A 198 0.37 -2.99 9.67
C PHE A 198 -0.52 -2.21 8.68
N HIS A 199 -0.20 -2.29 7.39
CA HIS A 199 -0.80 -1.46 6.34
C HIS A 199 -2.24 -1.83 5.97
N ARG A 200 -2.91 -2.69 6.75
CA ARG A 200 -4.33 -3.06 6.55
C ARG A 200 -5.14 -2.67 7.77
N ARG A 201 -6.31 -2.06 7.53
CA ARG A 201 -7.27 -1.78 8.60
C ARG A 201 -7.86 -3.09 9.12
N GLN A 202 -7.64 -3.36 10.38
CA GLN A 202 -8.19 -4.55 11.04
C GLN A 202 -8.18 -4.43 12.55
N PRO A 203 -9.14 -5.09 13.23
CA PRO A 203 -9.11 -5.22 14.69
C PRO A 203 -7.98 -6.13 15.13
N VAL A 204 -7.50 -5.91 16.34
CA VAL A 204 -6.46 -6.73 16.98
C VAL A 204 -7.05 -7.51 18.13
N PRO A 205 -7.25 -8.82 17.99
CA PRO A 205 -7.80 -9.65 19.05
C PRO A 205 -6.80 -9.88 20.20
N GLY A 206 -7.30 -10.28 21.38
CA GLY A 206 -6.46 -10.67 22.52
C GLY A 206 -5.93 -9.52 23.36
N ILE A 207 -6.36 -8.29 23.08
CA ILE A 207 -6.07 -7.10 23.91
C ILE A 207 -7.28 -6.79 24.78
N HIS A 208 -7.05 -6.29 26.01
CA HIS A 208 -8.14 -6.03 26.97
C HIS A 208 -9.03 -4.83 26.61
N CYS A 209 -8.61 -3.99 25.67
CA CYS A 209 -9.40 -2.88 25.15
C CYS A 209 -9.71 -3.06 23.67
N GLU A 210 -10.53 -2.20 23.11
CA GLU A 210 -10.73 -2.10 21.67
C GLU A 210 -9.41 -1.64 21.01
N ALA A 211 -8.86 -2.46 20.12
CA ALA A 211 -7.56 -2.21 19.49
C ALA A 211 -7.61 -2.41 17.98
N TRP A 212 -7.02 -1.48 17.23
CA TRP A 212 -7.07 -1.48 15.78
C TRP A 212 -5.77 -1.03 15.14
N TYR A 213 -5.41 -1.67 14.03
CA TYR A 213 -4.54 -1.08 13.03
C TYR A 213 -5.33 -0.17 12.11
N ALA A 214 -4.88 1.08 11.95
CA ALA A 214 -5.50 2.02 11.01
C ALA A 214 -5.26 1.64 9.55
N GLY A 215 -4.17 0.94 9.28
CA GLY A 215 -3.67 0.75 7.92
C GLY A 215 -3.18 2.05 7.29
N THR A 216 -2.80 1.99 6.02
CA THR A 216 -2.30 3.17 5.31
C THR A 216 -3.44 4.04 4.76
N HIS A 217 -3.25 5.35 4.83
CA HIS A 217 -4.21 6.35 4.33
C HIS A 217 -4.33 6.35 2.79
N GLU A 218 -3.33 5.88 2.08
CA GLU A 218 -3.30 5.69 0.64
C GLU A 218 -2.61 4.35 0.33
N PRO A 219 -3.13 3.50 -0.57
CA PRO A 219 -2.53 2.19 -0.85
C PRO A 219 -1.08 2.32 -1.32
N ASP A 220 -0.26 1.38 -0.92
CA ASP A 220 1.17 1.36 -1.23
C ASP A 220 1.68 0.01 -1.71
N ALA A 221 0.80 -0.97 -1.78
CA ALA A 221 1.04 -2.31 -2.28
C ALA A 221 -0.26 -2.96 -2.76
N PHE A 222 -0.14 -3.92 -3.67
CA PHE A 222 -1.27 -4.74 -4.11
C PHE A 222 -1.83 -5.61 -2.98
N PRO A 223 -3.06 -6.11 -3.13
CA PRO A 223 -3.60 -7.16 -2.28
C PRO A 223 -2.70 -8.42 -2.25
N SER A 224 -3.00 -9.35 -1.34
CA SER A 224 -2.25 -10.60 -1.20
C SER A 224 -2.04 -11.32 -2.55
N HIS A 225 -0.87 -11.97 -2.72
CA HIS A 225 -0.51 -12.72 -3.91
C HIS A 225 -1.37 -13.98 -4.17
N HIS A 226 -2.24 -14.36 -3.24
CA HIS A 226 -2.99 -15.62 -3.30
C HIS A 226 -4.46 -15.47 -3.64
N GLN A 227 -4.96 -14.24 -3.83
CA GLN A 227 -6.37 -14.00 -4.10
C GLN A 227 -6.62 -12.69 -4.84
N ASP A 228 -7.74 -12.64 -5.52
CA ASP A 228 -8.28 -11.39 -6.07
C ASP A 228 -8.58 -10.41 -4.94
N GLY A 229 -8.41 -9.14 -5.21
CA GLY A 229 -8.73 -8.12 -4.21
C GLY A 229 -8.51 -6.70 -4.69
N GLU A 230 -9.06 -5.79 -3.89
CA GLU A 230 -8.88 -4.35 -4.05
C GLU A 230 -8.39 -3.74 -2.74
N ARG A 231 -7.51 -2.75 -2.84
CA ARG A 231 -7.12 -1.89 -1.72
C ARG A 231 -7.46 -0.46 -2.03
N ARG A 232 -8.01 0.20 -1.01
CA ARG A 232 -8.24 1.65 -0.96
C ARG A 232 -7.59 2.21 0.28
N GLY A 233 -7.19 3.46 0.22
CA GLY A 233 -6.74 4.20 1.39
C GLY A 233 -7.87 4.47 2.36
N GLY A 234 -7.54 4.65 3.64
CA GLY A 234 -8.55 4.95 4.62
C GLY A 234 -8.02 5.28 6.00
N CYS A 235 -8.94 5.44 6.91
CA CYS A 235 -8.68 5.74 8.31
C CYS A 235 -9.75 5.09 9.19
N ILE A 236 -9.62 5.29 10.49
CA ILE A 236 -10.60 4.86 11.49
C ILE A 236 -11.10 6.10 12.22
N VAL A 237 -12.40 6.21 12.38
CA VAL A 237 -13.03 7.19 13.27
C VAL A 237 -13.47 6.46 14.52
N VAL A 238 -13.12 7.01 15.68
CA VAL A 238 -13.42 6.44 16.99
C VAL A 238 -14.19 7.46 17.82
N GLU A 239 -15.30 7.03 18.36
CA GLU A 239 -16.10 7.81 19.29
C GLU A 239 -15.97 7.20 20.68
N LEU A 240 -15.62 8.03 21.66
CA LEU A 240 -15.43 7.63 23.06
C LEU A 240 -16.33 8.43 23.99
N GLU A 241 -16.94 7.71 24.94
CA GLU A 241 -17.63 8.29 26.07
C GLU A 241 -17.04 7.76 27.38
N ARG A 242 -17.08 8.59 28.42
CA ARG A 242 -16.62 8.18 29.76
C ARG A 242 -17.38 6.95 30.26
N GLY A 243 -16.66 5.85 30.51
CA GLY A 243 -17.23 4.58 30.93
C GLY A 243 -18.02 3.82 29.86
N GLY A 244 -18.03 4.30 28.60
CA GLY A 244 -18.61 3.64 27.45
C GLY A 244 -17.59 2.79 26.70
N LYS A 245 -18.08 1.87 25.87
CA LYS A 245 -17.21 1.17 24.91
C LYS A 245 -16.96 2.06 23.70
N PRO A 246 -15.73 2.04 23.13
CA PRO A 246 -15.45 2.75 21.88
C PRO A 246 -16.36 2.31 20.73
N VAL A 247 -16.85 3.27 19.95
CA VAL A 247 -17.52 3.00 18.69
C VAL A 247 -16.51 3.25 17.56
N VAL A 248 -16.20 2.20 16.81
CA VAL A 248 -15.17 2.22 15.77
C VAL A 248 -15.81 2.16 14.41
N LYS A 249 -15.49 3.12 13.55
CA LYS A 249 -15.96 3.20 12.18
C LYS A 249 -14.79 3.22 11.21
N GLN A 250 -14.73 2.25 10.30
CA GLN A 250 -13.79 2.27 9.20
C GLN A 250 -14.28 3.23 8.11
N VAL A 251 -13.41 4.11 7.64
CA VAL A 251 -13.71 5.13 6.63
C VAL A 251 -12.76 4.97 5.45
N ASP A 252 -13.29 4.76 4.26
CA ASP A 252 -12.53 4.82 3.02
C ASP A 252 -12.34 6.28 2.59
N LEU A 253 -11.13 6.63 2.15
CA LEU A 253 -10.84 7.96 1.63
C LEU A 253 -11.20 8.01 0.15
N GLU A 254 -12.36 8.57 -0.15
CA GLU A 254 -12.83 8.71 -1.53
C GLU A 254 -11.88 9.58 -2.38
N GLY A 255 -11.81 9.29 -3.69
CA GLY A 255 -10.94 10.02 -4.62
C GLY A 255 -9.45 9.63 -4.56
N GLY A 256 -9.09 8.65 -3.73
CA GLY A 256 -7.76 8.05 -3.70
C GLY A 256 -7.51 7.00 -4.78
N LEU A 257 -6.31 6.44 -4.79
CA LEU A 257 -5.95 5.35 -5.69
C LEU A 257 -6.65 4.04 -5.31
N ARG A 258 -6.95 3.26 -6.34
CA ARG A 258 -7.46 1.89 -6.23
C ARG A 258 -6.41 0.93 -6.74
N TRP A 259 -5.96 0.03 -5.88
CA TRP A 259 -5.00 -1.00 -6.25
C TRP A 259 -5.72 -2.33 -6.34
N ILE A 260 -5.82 -2.86 -7.56
CA ILE A 260 -6.59 -4.06 -7.87
C ILE A 260 -5.64 -5.16 -8.34
N ARG A 261 -5.75 -6.32 -7.72
CA ARG A 261 -5.07 -7.55 -8.14
C ARG A 261 -6.07 -8.61 -8.51
N ALA A 262 -5.80 -9.32 -9.61
CA ALA A 262 -6.52 -10.51 -10.01
C ALA A 262 -5.57 -11.62 -10.48
N ILE A 263 -5.99 -12.85 -10.28
CA ILE A 263 -5.31 -14.06 -10.74
C ILE A 263 -6.19 -14.69 -11.80
N ARG A 264 -5.65 -14.89 -13.00
CA ARG A 264 -6.39 -15.44 -14.13
C ARG A 264 -5.57 -16.49 -14.85
N SER A 265 -6.22 -17.57 -15.27
CA SER A 265 -5.60 -18.60 -16.08
C SER A 265 -6.24 -18.60 -17.47
N LEU A 266 -5.47 -18.24 -18.47
CA LEU A 266 -5.92 -18.15 -19.86
C LEU A 266 -5.76 -19.51 -20.56
N ARG A 267 -6.79 -19.93 -21.32
CA ARG A 267 -6.79 -21.19 -22.06
C ARG A 267 -7.30 -21.04 -23.50
N ASP A 268 -8.13 -20.03 -23.73
CA ASP A 268 -8.86 -19.80 -24.97
C ASP A 268 -9.21 -18.31 -25.11
N GLU A 269 -9.86 -17.96 -26.21
CA GLU A 269 -10.29 -16.58 -26.46
C GLU A 269 -11.31 -16.08 -25.42
N ALA A 270 -12.23 -16.95 -24.97
CA ALA A 270 -13.24 -16.56 -24.00
C ALA A 270 -12.60 -16.13 -22.65
N SER A 271 -11.55 -16.82 -22.21
CA SER A 271 -10.79 -16.44 -21.01
C SER A 271 -10.00 -15.14 -21.19
N ILE A 272 -9.50 -14.88 -22.41
CA ILE A 272 -8.87 -13.60 -22.74
C ILE A 272 -9.92 -12.48 -22.70
N ASP A 273 -11.04 -12.63 -23.37
CA ASP A 273 -12.11 -11.64 -23.42
C ASP A 273 -12.63 -11.31 -22.01
N GLN A 274 -12.72 -12.32 -21.12
CA GLN A 274 -13.12 -12.09 -19.72
C GLN A 274 -12.11 -11.21 -18.97
N VAL A 275 -10.80 -11.49 -19.11
CA VAL A 275 -9.75 -10.65 -18.49
C VAL A 275 -9.79 -9.22 -19.01
N LEU A 276 -10.00 -9.05 -20.30
CA LEU A 276 -10.09 -7.73 -20.91
C LEU A 276 -11.34 -6.97 -20.44
N ALA A 277 -12.47 -7.66 -20.28
CA ALA A 277 -13.70 -7.08 -19.73
C ALA A 277 -13.55 -6.70 -18.24
N ASP A 278 -12.89 -7.54 -17.43
CA ASP A 278 -12.55 -7.21 -16.04
C ASP A 278 -11.72 -5.91 -15.98
N LEU A 279 -10.66 -5.81 -16.78
CA LEU A 279 -9.82 -4.62 -16.87
C LEU A 279 -10.62 -3.37 -17.29
N ASP A 280 -11.46 -3.48 -18.32
CA ASP A 280 -12.29 -2.37 -18.77
C ASP A 280 -13.25 -1.89 -17.68
N SER A 281 -13.83 -2.80 -16.92
CA SER A 281 -14.69 -2.49 -15.77
C SER A 281 -13.94 -1.74 -14.67
N TRP A 282 -12.72 -2.16 -14.34
CA TRP A 282 -11.91 -1.51 -13.30
C TRP A 282 -11.46 -0.11 -13.74
N ILE A 283 -11.04 0.02 -15.00
CA ILE A 283 -10.59 1.29 -15.57
C ILE A 283 -11.76 2.28 -15.69
N ALA A 284 -12.93 1.83 -16.11
CA ALA A 284 -14.12 2.68 -16.28
C ALA A 284 -14.53 3.40 -14.99
N SER A 285 -14.28 2.77 -13.82
CA SER A 285 -14.58 3.36 -12.51
C SER A 285 -13.56 4.39 -12.03
N GLY A 286 -12.45 4.63 -12.78
CA GLY A 286 -11.44 5.63 -12.39
C GLY A 286 -10.15 5.51 -13.19
N MET A 287 -10.13 5.95 -14.45
CA MET A 287 -9.01 5.76 -15.38
C MET A 287 -7.64 6.18 -14.80
N GLN A 288 -7.54 7.36 -14.21
CA GLN A 288 -6.29 7.92 -13.73
C GLN A 288 -5.97 7.58 -12.25
N SER A 289 -6.87 6.86 -11.58
CA SER A 289 -6.73 6.47 -10.18
C SER A 289 -6.63 4.95 -9.98
N THR A 290 -6.63 4.15 -11.07
CA THR A 290 -6.58 2.68 -10.98
C THR A 290 -5.19 2.16 -11.28
N VAL A 291 -4.65 1.38 -10.34
CA VAL A 291 -3.40 0.63 -10.44
C VAL A 291 -3.77 -0.86 -10.46
N CYS A 292 -3.52 -1.52 -11.58
CA CYS A 292 -3.91 -2.91 -11.80
C CYS A 292 -2.69 -3.84 -11.80
N GLN A 293 -2.89 -5.03 -11.27
CA GLN A 293 -1.96 -6.15 -11.42
C GLN A 293 -2.74 -7.41 -11.77
N ILE A 294 -2.31 -8.09 -12.85
CA ILE A 294 -2.88 -9.37 -13.25
C ILE A 294 -1.79 -10.43 -13.23
N ASP A 295 -2.02 -11.48 -12.48
CA ASP A 295 -1.19 -12.68 -12.49
C ASP A 295 -1.80 -13.70 -13.46
N LEU A 296 -1.05 -13.98 -14.53
CA LEU A 296 -1.41 -14.92 -15.58
C LEU A 296 -0.66 -16.27 -15.44
N SER A 297 -0.14 -16.58 -14.27
CA SER A 297 0.57 -17.83 -14.00
C SER A 297 -0.29 -19.04 -14.36
N GLY A 298 0.34 -20.05 -14.99
CA GLY A 298 -0.34 -21.25 -15.43
C GLY A 298 -1.23 -21.08 -16.67
N SER A 299 -1.18 -19.93 -17.34
CA SER A 299 -1.87 -19.72 -18.62
C SER A 299 -1.16 -20.44 -19.76
N ARG A 300 -1.96 -20.84 -20.80
CA ARG A 300 -1.48 -21.47 -22.04
C ARG A 300 -2.14 -20.81 -23.23
N LEU A 301 -1.35 -20.31 -24.17
CA LEU A 301 -1.85 -19.59 -25.35
C LEU A 301 -1.07 -19.98 -26.61
N GLY A 302 -1.74 -19.91 -27.77
CA GLY A 302 -1.11 -19.91 -29.08
C GLY A 302 -0.35 -18.59 -29.32
N LEU A 303 0.40 -18.53 -30.43
CA LEU A 303 1.18 -17.33 -30.79
C LEU A 303 0.27 -16.14 -31.12
N SER A 304 -0.75 -16.37 -31.95
CA SER A 304 -1.72 -15.35 -32.37
C SER A 304 -2.52 -14.80 -31.19
N GLN A 305 -2.95 -15.66 -30.28
CA GLN A 305 -3.64 -15.26 -29.05
C GLN A 305 -2.74 -14.40 -28.15
N ARG A 306 -1.47 -14.75 -28.03
CA ARG A 306 -0.49 -13.95 -27.26
C ARG A 306 -0.27 -12.57 -27.85
N THR A 307 -0.15 -12.48 -29.18
CA THR A 307 0.02 -11.22 -29.90
C THR A 307 -1.20 -10.31 -29.70
N LYS A 308 -2.41 -10.87 -29.89
CA LYS A 308 -3.67 -10.17 -29.63
C LYS A 308 -3.75 -9.67 -28.18
N LEU A 309 -3.48 -10.56 -27.22
CA LEU A 309 -3.48 -10.19 -25.78
C LEU A 309 -2.52 -9.03 -25.49
N ASN A 310 -1.29 -9.06 -26.00
CA ASN A 310 -0.32 -8.02 -25.78
C ASN A 310 -0.82 -6.66 -26.29
N ALA A 311 -1.35 -6.60 -27.52
CA ALA A 311 -1.89 -5.38 -28.12
C ALA A 311 -3.05 -4.82 -27.28
N GLU A 312 -3.95 -5.68 -26.82
CA GLU A 312 -5.08 -5.31 -25.99
C GLU A 312 -4.67 -4.83 -24.59
N LEU A 313 -3.64 -5.44 -23.99
CA LEU A 313 -3.07 -5.00 -22.73
C LEU A 313 -2.37 -3.65 -22.85
N ASP A 314 -1.63 -3.40 -23.97
CA ASP A 314 -0.96 -2.12 -24.23
C ASP A 314 -2.00 -0.99 -24.37
N TYR A 315 -3.10 -1.23 -25.07
CA TYR A 315 -4.21 -0.29 -25.16
C TYR A 315 -4.76 0.09 -23.77
N ARG A 316 -4.95 -0.90 -22.89
CA ARG A 316 -5.47 -0.67 -21.53
C ARG A 316 -4.44 -0.05 -20.59
N ARG A 317 -3.17 -0.36 -20.78
CA ARG A 317 -2.07 0.27 -20.05
C ARG A 317 -2.06 1.78 -20.22
N ALA A 318 -2.36 2.27 -21.43
CA ALA A 318 -2.48 3.71 -21.68
C ALA A 318 -3.71 4.37 -21.02
N ARG A 319 -4.68 3.60 -20.54
CA ARG A 319 -5.96 4.07 -20.00
C ARG A 319 -6.06 3.99 -18.47
N CYS A 320 -5.12 3.41 -17.79
CA CYS A 320 -5.04 3.37 -16.32
C CYS A 320 -3.77 4.06 -15.82
N LEU A 321 -3.66 4.26 -14.50
CA LEU A 321 -2.43 4.82 -13.93
C LEU A 321 -1.25 3.87 -14.11
N ALA A 322 -1.46 2.58 -13.85
CA ALA A 322 -0.47 1.53 -14.10
C ALA A 322 -1.15 0.17 -14.30
N LEU A 323 -0.57 -0.66 -15.17
CA LEU A 323 -0.95 -2.06 -15.35
C LEU A 323 0.30 -2.93 -15.35
N GLN A 324 0.42 -3.76 -14.32
CA GLN A 324 1.44 -4.81 -14.22
C GLN A 324 0.84 -6.15 -14.61
N VAL A 325 1.59 -6.93 -15.40
CA VAL A 325 1.21 -8.28 -15.77
C VAL A 325 2.32 -9.21 -15.29
N GLU A 326 1.96 -10.13 -14.42
CA GLU A 326 2.86 -11.11 -13.83
C GLU A 326 2.56 -12.53 -14.34
N GLY A 327 3.46 -13.43 -14.07
CA GLY A 327 3.32 -14.84 -14.42
C GLY A 327 3.83 -15.19 -15.81
N ALA A 328 4.32 -16.41 -15.94
CA ALA A 328 4.75 -16.96 -17.22
C ALA A 328 3.56 -17.61 -17.92
N ILE A 329 3.38 -17.25 -19.19
CA ILE A 329 2.40 -17.91 -20.09
C ILE A 329 3.14 -19.01 -20.84
N ASP A 330 2.62 -20.23 -20.76
CA ASP A 330 3.10 -21.36 -21.56
C ASP A 330 2.62 -21.18 -23.01
N LEU A 331 3.55 -20.91 -23.92
CA LEU A 331 3.25 -20.70 -25.32
C LEU A 331 3.20 -22.06 -26.04
N GLN A 332 2.07 -22.35 -26.65
CA GLN A 332 1.84 -23.58 -27.41
C GLN A 332 1.46 -23.18 -28.85
N PRO A 333 2.44 -23.03 -29.75
CA PRO A 333 2.14 -22.77 -31.15
C PRO A 333 1.29 -23.87 -31.74
N THR A 334 0.25 -23.51 -32.48
CA THR A 334 -0.55 -24.48 -33.24
C THR A 334 0.20 -24.86 -34.51
N ASP A 335 -0.14 -26.05 -35.07
CA ASP A 335 0.45 -26.47 -36.32
C ASP A 335 0.17 -25.48 -37.45
N ALA A 336 -1.03 -24.91 -37.51
CA ALA A 336 -1.40 -23.87 -38.47
C ALA A 336 -0.51 -22.61 -38.36
N GLU A 337 -0.27 -22.13 -37.12
CA GLU A 337 0.60 -20.98 -36.90
C GLU A 337 2.05 -21.24 -37.34
N LEU A 338 2.51 -22.49 -37.17
CA LEU A 338 3.85 -22.91 -37.59
C LEU A 338 3.95 -23.03 -39.12
N GLU A 339 2.89 -23.50 -39.77
CA GLU A 339 2.80 -23.59 -41.23
C GLU A 339 2.74 -22.17 -41.86
N ASP A 340 1.91 -21.26 -41.33
CA ASP A 340 1.83 -19.87 -41.79
C ASP A 340 3.19 -19.18 -41.71
N MET A 341 3.93 -19.34 -40.62
CA MET A 341 5.27 -18.77 -40.45
C MET A 341 6.28 -19.41 -41.44
N HIS A 342 6.11 -20.68 -41.75
CA HIS A 342 6.94 -21.39 -42.75
C HIS A 342 6.68 -20.82 -44.15
N ASP A 343 5.42 -20.61 -44.50
CA ASP A 343 4.98 -20.19 -45.82
C ASP A 343 5.34 -18.72 -46.16
N GLN A 344 5.53 -17.88 -45.10
CA GLN A 344 6.10 -16.53 -45.26
C GLN A 344 7.50 -16.56 -45.89
N GLY A 345 8.21 -17.70 -45.79
CA GLY A 345 9.53 -17.88 -46.39
C GLY A 345 10.62 -16.97 -45.84
N GLY A 346 11.68 -16.80 -46.60
CA GLY A 346 12.76 -15.89 -46.25
C GLY A 346 13.41 -16.16 -44.89
N LEU A 347 13.75 -15.09 -44.16
CA LEU A 347 14.38 -15.17 -42.86
C LEU A 347 13.42 -15.70 -41.81
N VAL A 348 12.16 -15.22 -41.83
CA VAL A 348 11.11 -15.59 -40.86
C VAL A 348 10.86 -17.10 -40.89
N GLY A 349 10.55 -17.65 -42.06
CA GLY A 349 10.30 -19.11 -42.21
C GLY A 349 11.53 -19.98 -41.84
N SER A 350 12.74 -19.52 -42.21
CA SER A 350 13.98 -20.24 -41.85
C SER A 350 14.23 -20.29 -40.35
N VAL A 351 14.02 -19.19 -39.62
CA VAL A 351 14.19 -19.11 -38.16
C VAL A 351 13.09 -19.90 -37.46
N ALA A 352 11.82 -19.76 -37.91
CA ALA A 352 10.69 -20.52 -37.36
C ALA A 352 10.92 -22.02 -37.42
N ASN A 353 11.35 -22.57 -38.59
CA ASN A 353 11.66 -23.98 -38.74
C ASN A 353 12.79 -24.47 -37.81
N ARG A 354 13.84 -23.64 -37.63
CA ARG A 354 14.94 -23.98 -36.73
C ARG A 354 14.47 -24.05 -35.27
N LEU A 355 13.63 -23.08 -34.86
CA LEU A 355 13.06 -23.05 -33.49
C LEU A 355 12.09 -24.25 -33.29
N ARG A 356 11.24 -24.54 -34.27
CA ARG A 356 10.35 -25.72 -34.26
C ARG A 356 11.14 -27.01 -34.02
N GLY A 357 12.18 -27.27 -34.82
CA GLY A 357 12.99 -28.47 -34.66
C GLY A 357 13.66 -28.58 -33.27
N ARG A 358 14.02 -27.48 -32.65
CA ARG A 358 14.55 -27.46 -31.26
C ARG A 358 13.47 -27.76 -30.23
N ILE A 359 12.26 -27.21 -30.41
CA ILE A 359 11.11 -27.50 -29.54
C ILE A 359 10.72 -28.98 -29.60
N GLU A 360 10.68 -29.55 -30.80
CA GLU A 360 10.38 -30.99 -31.02
C GLU A 360 11.45 -31.89 -30.39
N ALA A 361 12.73 -31.49 -30.48
CA ALA A 361 13.85 -32.27 -29.94
C ALA A 361 13.89 -32.28 -28.39
N ALA A 362 13.41 -31.23 -27.71
CA ALA A 362 13.42 -31.10 -26.27
C ALA A 362 12.18 -30.32 -25.74
N PRO A 363 10.98 -30.92 -25.78
CA PRO A 363 9.72 -30.25 -25.48
C PRO A 363 9.69 -29.59 -24.08
N ASP A 364 10.20 -30.28 -23.05
CA ASP A 364 10.16 -29.84 -21.67
C ASP A 364 11.22 -28.75 -21.36
N ALA A 365 12.28 -28.64 -22.17
CA ALA A 365 13.38 -27.68 -21.98
C ALA A 365 13.35 -26.49 -22.95
N SER A 366 12.29 -26.36 -23.77
CA SER A 366 12.22 -25.44 -24.92
C SER A 366 11.55 -24.09 -24.64
N GLN A 367 11.48 -23.65 -23.40
CA GLN A 367 10.82 -22.38 -23.04
C GLN A 367 11.42 -21.15 -23.76
N ARG A 368 12.75 -21.12 -23.92
CA ARG A 368 13.44 -20.03 -24.64
C ARG A 368 13.09 -20.02 -26.13
N GLU A 369 13.04 -21.18 -26.75
CA GLU A 369 12.68 -21.38 -28.14
C GLU A 369 11.23 -20.96 -28.40
N ARG A 370 10.31 -21.31 -27.50
CA ARG A 370 8.90 -20.89 -27.58
C ARG A 370 8.75 -19.38 -27.44
N LEU A 371 9.48 -18.73 -26.51
CA LEU A 371 9.51 -17.28 -26.37
C LEU A 371 10.10 -16.60 -27.62
N ALA A 372 11.18 -17.14 -28.16
CA ALA A 372 11.78 -16.62 -29.41
C ALA A 372 10.83 -16.75 -30.59
N LEU A 373 10.09 -17.87 -30.69
CA LEU A 373 9.09 -18.09 -31.74
C LEU A 373 7.91 -17.09 -31.60
N ALA A 374 7.44 -16.85 -30.37
CA ALA A 374 6.41 -15.86 -30.13
C ALA A 374 6.86 -14.44 -30.53
N ARG A 375 8.10 -14.10 -30.21
CA ARG A 375 8.65 -12.79 -30.59
C ARG A 375 8.82 -12.64 -32.10
N LEU A 376 9.24 -13.71 -32.76
CA LEU A 376 9.33 -13.76 -34.22
C LEU A 376 7.96 -13.56 -34.87
N HIS A 377 6.93 -14.24 -34.38
CA HIS A 377 5.56 -14.10 -34.85
C HIS A 377 5.03 -12.67 -34.64
N GLU A 378 5.25 -12.07 -33.48
CA GLU A 378 4.86 -10.69 -33.17
C GLU A 378 5.52 -9.68 -34.13
N LEU A 379 6.79 -9.85 -34.45
CA LEU A 379 7.51 -8.99 -35.37
C LEU A 379 7.02 -9.15 -36.81
N ALA A 380 6.79 -10.37 -37.25
CA ALA A 380 6.29 -10.66 -38.60
C ALA A 380 4.89 -10.06 -38.84
N THR A 381 4.00 -10.16 -37.85
CA THR A 381 2.63 -9.60 -37.96
C THR A 381 2.59 -8.07 -37.89
N ARG A 382 3.60 -7.39 -37.34
CA ARG A 382 3.71 -5.91 -37.35
C ARG A 382 4.13 -5.35 -38.69
N GLU A 383 4.94 -6.06 -39.47
CA GLU A 383 5.38 -5.63 -40.79
C GLU A 383 4.26 -5.70 -41.85
N ASP A 384 3.31 -6.63 -41.68
CA ASP A 384 2.17 -6.78 -42.60
C ASP A 384 1.07 -5.71 -42.41
N GLY A 385 1.16 -4.88 -41.33
CA GLY A 385 0.18 -3.82 -41.00
C GLY A 385 0.58 -2.41 -41.36
N GLN A 386 1.70 -2.20 -42.06
CA GLN A 386 2.12 -0.95 -42.67
C GLN A 386 2.01 -1.04 -44.21
#